data_431bf3bcd5b6a08f84165e92debc578d
#
_entry.id   431bf3bcd5b6a08f84165e92debc578d
#
_cell.length_a   1.000
_cell.length_b   1.000
_cell.length_c   1.000
_cell.angle_alpha   90.00
_cell.angle_beta   90.00
_cell.angle_gamma   90.00
#
_symmetry.space_group_name_H-M   'P 1'
#
loop_
_entity.id
_entity.type
_entity.pdbx_description
1 polymer ?
#
loop_
_entity_poly.entity_id
_entity_poly.type
_entity_poly.pdbx_seq_one_letter_code
_entity_poly.pdbx_strand_id
1 'polypeptide(L)'
;MCMKKLMICILCLASIPCFAQFRLGVQGSLSSLNFWQTDGYSGLPTQEFTWQMNGYRAGVFGEYDLGYSGLEIVPALMYSLNGAHIGQSQGFPSNPNLTYDFSDTRVKIYSLSLPVNLLYGYRVSPKFKVFGGLGAYISKSLSGTEKGNYTVDSNNNLQYGYTFRKTNTLKYNNNSSAYVLGQSNVSTIDAGFDIMLGFQYKKLQISTSYNRGFVKMYHTNYVNMGNQFWNFTVGYVLWGHDRKPKL
;
A
#
# COMPACT_ATOMS: atom_id res chain seq x y z
N MET A 1 -19.60 30.53 2.73
CA MET A 1 -20.64 29.46 2.88
C MET A 1 -20.08 28.07 3.20
N CYS A 2 -18.80 27.82 3.02
CA CYS A 2 -18.16 26.51 3.25
C CYS A 2 -17.90 26.17 4.74
N MET A 3 -17.47 27.15 5.54
CA MET A 3 -17.14 26.92 6.98
C MET A 3 -18.32 26.47 7.84
N LYS A 4 -19.53 26.99 7.62
CA LYS A 4 -20.72 26.58 8.39
C LYS A 4 -21.10 25.12 8.13
N LYS A 5 -20.94 24.64 6.89
CA LYS A 5 -21.21 23.22 6.53
C LYS A 5 -20.17 22.28 7.13
N LEU A 6 -18.90 22.71 7.20
CA LEU A 6 -17.82 21.95 7.83
C LEU A 6 -18.03 21.85 9.35
N MET A 7 -18.44 22.93 10.00
CA MET A 7 -18.75 22.93 11.42
C MET A 7 -19.94 22.02 11.79
N ILE A 8 -20.95 21.97 10.95
CA ILE A 8 -22.12 21.08 11.13
C ILE A 8 -21.69 19.61 10.98
N CYS A 9 -20.83 19.30 10.01
CA CYS A 9 -20.29 17.93 9.86
C CYS A 9 -19.42 17.52 11.06
N ILE A 10 -18.61 18.44 11.61
CA ILE A 10 -17.79 18.18 12.81
C ILE A 10 -18.69 18.02 14.04
N LEU A 11 -19.74 18.83 14.19
CA LEU A 11 -20.73 18.71 15.28
C LEU A 11 -21.56 17.42 15.17
N CYS A 12 -21.94 17.02 13.96
CA CYS A 12 -22.61 15.74 13.74
C CYS A 12 -21.68 14.54 14.01
N LEU A 13 -20.41 14.64 13.70
CA LEU A 13 -19.41 13.63 14.06
C LEU A 13 -19.12 13.61 15.58
N ALA A 14 -19.19 14.76 16.25
CA ALA A 14 -19.02 14.86 17.71
C ALA A 14 -20.27 14.41 18.48
N SER A 15 -21.45 14.38 17.86
CA SER A 15 -22.69 13.94 18.46
C SER A 15 -22.98 12.45 18.29
N ILE A 16 -22.07 11.66 17.67
CA ILE A 16 -22.16 10.20 17.65
C ILE A 16 -21.72 9.69 19.02
N PRO A 17 -22.66 9.47 19.95
CA PRO A 17 -22.28 9.42 21.34
C PRO A 17 -22.41 8.04 21.93
N CYS A 18 -21.79 7.98 23.02
CA CYS A 18 -22.22 7.35 24.28
C CYS A 18 -22.46 5.86 24.39
N PHE A 19 -22.68 5.09 23.33
CA PHE A 19 -22.90 3.64 23.46
C PHE A 19 -21.78 2.78 22.92
N ALA A 20 -20.88 3.35 22.15
CA ALA A 20 -19.75 2.65 21.59
C ALA A 20 -18.47 2.96 22.35
N GLN A 21 -17.75 1.93 22.72
CA GLN A 21 -16.45 2.09 23.36
C GLN A 21 -15.43 2.39 22.29
N PHE A 22 -14.89 3.61 22.34
CA PHE A 22 -13.80 4.01 21.45
C PHE A 22 -12.47 3.72 22.12
N ARG A 23 -11.54 3.13 21.37
CA ARG A 23 -10.15 2.89 21.78
C ARG A 23 -9.21 3.54 20.78
N LEU A 24 -8.12 4.10 21.24
CA LEU A 24 -7.09 4.71 20.43
C LEU A 24 -5.76 4.01 20.66
N GLY A 25 -5.02 3.76 19.62
CA GLY A 25 -3.75 3.07 19.68
C GLY A 25 -2.74 3.50 18.61
N VAL A 26 -1.56 2.95 18.72
CA VAL A 26 -0.48 3.08 17.74
C VAL A 26 -0.14 1.71 17.17
N GLN A 27 0.30 1.65 15.94
CA GLN A 27 0.70 0.41 15.31
C GLN A 27 1.88 0.60 14.38
N GLY A 28 2.68 -0.46 14.25
CA GLY A 28 3.78 -0.58 13.32
C GLY A 28 3.74 -1.92 12.60
N SER A 29 4.11 -1.95 11.33
CA SER A 29 4.11 -3.15 10.53
C SER A 29 5.40 -3.29 9.74
N LEU A 30 5.86 -4.52 9.60
CA LEU A 30 6.77 -4.91 8.54
C LEU A 30 5.97 -5.44 7.37
N SER A 31 6.32 -5.00 6.18
CA SER A 31 5.58 -5.33 4.96
C SER A 31 6.47 -6.04 3.97
N SER A 32 5.94 -7.08 3.37
CA SER A 32 6.49 -7.71 2.20
C SER A 32 5.75 -7.18 0.98
N LEU A 33 6.43 -6.33 0.22
CA LEU A 33 5.87 -5.54 -0.86
C LEU A 33 6.09 -6.21 -2.20
N ASN A 34 5.10 -6.15 -3.07
CA ASN A 34 5.19 -6.56 -4.46
C ASN A 34 4.23 -5.73 -5.31
N PHE A 35 4.39 -5.78 -6.64
CA PHE A 35 3.38 -5.31 -7.56
C PHE A 35 2.69 -6.51 -8.20
N TRP A 36 1.36 -6.46 -8.29
CA TRP A 36 0.65 -7.33 -9.22
C TRP A 36 0.70 -6.69 -10.60
N GLN A 37 0.78 -7.54 -11.61
CA GLN A 37 0.95 -7.14 -13.00
C GLN A 37 -0.25 -7.58 -13.82
N THR A 38 -0.70 -6.72 -14.73
CA THR A 38 -1.61 -7.12 -15.80
C THR A 38 -0.90 -6.99 -17.13
N ASP A 39 -1.11 -7.96 -17.99
CA ASP A 39 -0.54 -7.99 -19.31
C ASP A 39 -0.86 -6.69 -20.06
N GLY A 40 0.18 -6.01 -20.46
CA GLY A 40 0.11 -4.87 -21.35
C GLY A 40 0.14 -5.33 -22.80
N TYR A 41 -0.06 -4.41 -23.68
CA TYR A 41 -0.18 -4.51 -25.12
C TYR A 41 0.60 -5.68 -25.77
N SER A 42 -0.14 -6.64 -26.35
CA SER A 42 0.40 -7.80 -27.06
C SER A 42 1.08 -7.35 -28.36
N GLY A 43 2.39 -7.39 -28.42
CA GLY A 43 3.12 -7.12 -29.66
C GLY A 43 4.62 -6.96 -29.51
N LEU A 44 5.12 -6.78 -28.31
CA LEU A 44 6.56 -6.70 -28.05
C LEU A 44 6.99 -7.83 -27.12
N PRO A 45 8.14 -8.46 -27.36
CA PRO A 45 8.71 -9.42 -26.42
C PRO A 45 9.27 -8.65 -25.22
N THR A 46 8.39 -8.26 -24.32
CA THR A 46 8.77 -7.60 -23.06
C THR A 46 8.58 -8.60 -21.95
N GLN A 47 9.67 -9.01 -21.32
CA GLN A 47 9.62 -9.80 -20.10
C GLN A 47 9.82 -8.85 -18.92
N GLU A 48 8.81 -8.73 -18.09
CA GLU A 48 8.88 -7.95 -16.85
C GLU A 48 8.77 -8.90 -15.66
N PHE A 49 9.65 -8.71 -14.70
CA PHE A 49 9.68 -9.49 -13.47
C PHE A 49 9.60 -8.55 -12.30
N THR A 50 8.71 -8.84 -11.36
CA THR A 50 8.64 -8.12 -10.10
C THR A 50 9.11 -9.03 -8.97
N TRP A 51 9.99 -8.49 -8.11
CA TRP A 51 10.46 -9.20 -6.92
C TRP A 51 10.02 -8.48 -5.67
N GLN A 52 9.92 -9.28 -4.64
CA GLN A 52 9.53 -8.85 -3.31
C GLN A 52 10.54 -7.84 -2.73
N MET A 53 10.03 -6.78 -2.12
CA MET A 53 10.79 -5.80 -1.37
C MET A 53 10.26 -5.69 0.05
N ASN A 54 11.15 -5.46 1.01
CA ASN A 54 10.74 -5.17 2.37
C ASN A 54 10.35 -3.70 2.53
N GLY A 55 9.22 -3.48 3.19
CA GLY A 55 8.71 -2.17 3.54
C GLY A 55 8.28 -2.08 5.00
N TYR A 56 7.77 -0.93 5.37
CA TYR A 56 7.23 -0.71 6.71
C TYR A 56 6.03 0.23 6.67
N ARG A 57 5.21 0.13 7.70
CA ARG A 57 4.09 1.04 7.94
C ARG A 57 4.08 1.40 9.42
N ALA A 58 3.74 2.64 9.73
CA ALA A 58 3.56 3.09 11.10
C ALA A 58 2.46 4.14 11.17
N GLY A 59 1.70 4.15 12.26
CA GLY A 59 0.61 5.09 12.40
C GLY A 59 -0.24 4.90 13.64
N VAL A 60 -1.38 5.54 13.61
CA VAL A 60 -2.38 5.52 14.68
C VAL A 60 -3.64 4.81 14.20
N PHE A 61 -4.35 4.16 15.11
CA PHE A 61 -5.63 3.54 14.81
C PHE A 61 -6.65 3.85 15.90
N GLY A 62 -7.92 3.88 15.49
CA GLY A 62 -9.06 3.92 16.38
C GLY A 62 -9.85 2.62 16.26
N GLU A 63 -10.40 2.13 17.35
CA GLU A 63 -11.35 1.01 17.34
C GLU A 63 -12.68 1.52 17.88
N TYR A 64 -13.71 1.29 17.10
CA TYR A 64 -15.07 1.67 17.44
C TYR A 64 -15.95 0.42 17.53
N ASP A 65 -16.33 0.03 18.73
CA ASP A 65 -17.22 -1.12 18.97
C ASP A 65 -18.66 -0.74 18.58
N LEU A 66 -19.24 -1.46 17.61
CA LEU A 66 -20.59 -1.20 17.12
C LEU A 66 -21.70 -1.68 18.08
N GLY A 67 -21.34 -2.22 19.23
CA GLY A 67 -22.32 -2.68 20.21
C GLY A 67 -22.94 -4.04 19.94
N TYR A 68 -22.71 -4.61 18.76
CA TYR A 68 -23.10 -5.97 18.40
C TYR A 68 -21.94 -6.90 18.74
N SER A 69 -22.23 -8.07 19.27
CA SER A 69 -21.30 -9.07 19.82
C SER A 69 -20.01 -9.21 19.01
N GLY A 70 -19.04 -8.33 19.25
CA GLY A 70 -17.71 -8.41 18.68
C GLY A 70 -17.47 -7.70 17.33
N LEU A 71 -18.43 -6.96 16.81
CA LEU A 71 -18.25 -6.20 15.56
C LEU A 71 -17.62 -4.82 15.84
N GLU A 72 -16.52 -4.51 15.18
CA GLU A 72 -15.74 -3.28 15.38
C GLU A 72 -15.39 -2.64 14.03
N ILE A 73 -15.43 -1.30 13.97
CA ILE A 73 -14.85 -0.51 12.86
C ILE A 73 -13.50 0.03 13.34
N VAL A 74 -12.48 -0.19 12.52
CA VAL A 74 -11.10 0.16 12.85
C VAL A 74 -10.51 1.05 11.75
N PRO A 75 -10.74 2.38 11.80
CA PRO A 75 -9.99 3.32 10.97
C PRO A 75 -8.57 3.47 11.47
N ALA A 76 -7.63 3.67 10.54
CA ALA A 76 -6.26 4.01 10.88
C ALA A 76 -5.69 5.07 9.94
N LEU A 77 -4.68 5.80 10.40
CA LEU A 77 -3.89 6.70 9.58
C LEU A 77 -2.44 6.20 9.59
N MET A 78 -1.95 5.78 8.44
CA MET A 78 -0.67 5.08 8.30
C MET A 78 0.26 5.80 7.34
N TYR A 79 1.48 6.06 7.78
CA TYR A 79 2.59 6.37 6.88
C TYR A 79 3.26 5.07 6.46
N SER A 80 3.50 4.89 5.16
CA SER A 80 4.01 3.63 4.61
C SER A 80 5.05 3.82 3.53
N LEU A 81 5.99 2.89 3.47
CA LEU A 81 6.86 2.66 2.33
C LEU A 81 6.29 1.50 1.52
N ASN A 82 5.90 1.78 0.29
CA ASN A 82 5.44 0.84 -0.72
C ASN A 82 6.46 0.73 -1.86
N GLY A 83 6.31 -0.29 -2.71
CA GLY A 83 7.15 -0.44 -3.90
C GLY A 83 7.48 -1.89 -4.21
N ALA A 84 8.39 -2.08 -5.16
CA ALA A 84 8.91 -3.39 -5.54
C ALA A 84 10.28 -3.26 -6.22
N HIS A 85 10.93 -4.41 -6.40
CA HIS A 85 12.00 -4.54 -7.36
C HIS A 85 11.40 -4.91 -8.72
N ILE A 86 11.85 -4.25 -9.77
CA ILE A 86 11.40 -4.47 -11.14
C ILE A 86 12.61 -4.84 -11.99
N GLY A 87 12.53 -5.95 -12.71
CA GLY A 87 13.41 -6.26 -13.82
C GLY A 87 12.61 -6.21 -15.10
N GLN A 88 13.18 -5.67 -16.14
CA GLN A 88 12.53 -5.56 -17.45
C GLN A 88 13.57 -5.79 -18.54
N SER A 89 13.22 -6.63 -19.51
CA SER A 89 13.98 -6.76 -20.76
C SER A 89 13.08 -6.33 -21.92
N GLN A 90 13.55 -5.41 -22.73
CA GLN A 90 12.78 -4.84 -23.84
C GLN A 90 13.57 -4.90 -25.15
N GLY A 91 13.03 -5.62 -26.11
CA GLY A 91 13.48 -5.58 -27.50
C GLY A 91 12.77 -4.48 -28.30
N PHE A 92 13.36 -4.04 -29.39
CA PHE A 92 12.77 -3.04 -30.28
C PHE A 92 12.35 -3.68 -31.61
N PRO A 93 11.08 -3.61 -32.03
CA PRO A 93 10.62 -4.16 -33.30
C PRO A 93 11.30 -3.53 -34.52
N SER A 94 11.65 -2.25 -34.43
CA SER A 94 12.36 -1.49 -35.45
C SER A 94 13.85 -1.85 -35.56
N ASN A 95 14.40 -2.47 -34.52
CA ASN A 95 15.77 -2.94 -34.47
C ASN A 95 15.86 -4.18 -33.57
N PRO A 96 15.64 -5.40 -34.12
CA PRO A 96 15.63 -6.63 -33.32
C PRO A 96 16.98 -6.98 -32.69
N ASN A 97 18.04 -6.28 -33.10
CA ASN A 97 19.38 -6.45 -32.58
C ASN A 97 19.66 -5.54 -31.35
N LEU A 98 18.69 -4.74 -30.96
CA LEU A 98 18.83 -3.83 -29.83
C LEU A 98 17.93 -4.29 -28.68
N THR A 99 18.54 -4.60 -27.55
CA THR A 99 17.84 -4.97 -26.33
C THR A 99 18.25 -4.04 -25.19
N TYR A 100 17.27 -3.55 -24.43
CA TYR A 100 17.48 -2.81 -23.20
C TYR A 100 17.09 -3.73 -22.04
N ASP A 101 18.06 -4.02 -21.18
CA ASP A 101 17.85 -4.80 -19.97
C ASP A 101 17.93 -3.87 -18.75
N PHE A 102 16.82 -3.74 -18.05
CA PHE A 102 16.75 -3.06 -16.76
C PHE A 102 16.91 -4.10 -15.67
N SER A 103 18.02 -4.05 -14.95
CA SER A 103 18.28 -4.96 -13.85
C SER A 103 18.21 -4.24 -12.52
N ASP A 104 17.67 -4.92 -11.50
CA ASP A 104 17.61 -4.45 -10.11
C ASP A 104 17.04 -3.02 -9.94
N THR A 105 16.02 -2.68 -10.71
CA THR A 105 15.35 -1.39 -10.55
C THR A 105 14.47 -1.43 -9.30
N ARG A 106 14.79 -0.56 -8.33
CA ARG A 106 14.07 -0.43 -7.06
C ARG A 106 13.16 0.78 -7.10
N VAL A 107 11.87 0.53 -7.04
CA VAL A 107 10.86 1.57 -6.91
C VAL A 107 10.43 1.66 -5.45
N LYS A 108 10.56 2.83 -4.83
CA LYS A 108 10.13 3.13 -3.47
C LYS A 108 9.15 4.28 -3.50
N ILE A 109 7.98 4.10 -2.90
CA ILE A 109 6.90 5.08 -2.85
C ILE A 109 6.52 5.29 -1.38
N TYR A 110 6.69 6.52 -0.89
CA TYR A 110 6.22 6.91 0.42
C TYR A 110 4.81 7.44 0.31
N SER A 111 3.91 6.93 1.14
CA SER A 111 2.49 7.27 1.08
C SER A 111 1.87 7.44 2.45
N LEU A 112 0.78 8.21 2.48
CA LEU A 112 -0.13 8.32 3.61
C LEU A 112 -1.40 7.57 3.25
N SER A 113 -1.79 6.58 4.05
CA SER A 113 -2.96 5.73 3.80
C SER A 113 -3.96 5.78 4.93
N LEU A 114 -5.23 5.69 4.57
CA LEU A 114 -6.38 5.64 5.47
C LEU A 114 -7.11 4.31 5.24
N PRO A 115 -6.70 3.21 5.89
CA PRO A 115 -7.47 1.98 5.92
C PRO A 115 -8.64 2.11 6.89
N VAL A 116 -9.77 1.50 6.53
CA VAL A 116 -10.95 1.35 7.39
C VAL A 116 -11.38 -0.11 7.34
N ASN A 117 -11.22 -0.80 8.46
CA ASN A 117 -11.49 -2.22 8.59
C ASN A 117 -12.78 -2.47 9.38
N LEU A 118 -13.58 -3.42 8.93
CA LEU A 118 -14.68 -4.00 9.66
C LEU A 118 -14.21 -5.36 10.21
N LEU A 119 -14.03 -5.44 11.50
CA LEU A 119 -13.50 -6.61 12.18
C LEU A 119 -14.58 -7.29 13.02
N TYR A 120 -14.54 -8.61 13.04
CA TYR A 120 -15.26 -9.41 14.02
C TYR A 120 -14.28 -9.99 15.01
N GLY A 121 -14.46 -9.65 16.30
CA GLY A 121 -13.60 -10.09 17.39
C GLY A 121 -14.32 -11.05 18.32
N TYR A 122 -13.76 -12.27 18.46
CA TYR A 122 -14.24 -13.26 19.42
C TYR A 122 -13.37 -13.25 20.68
N ARG A 123 -13.98 -13.00 21.84
CA ARG A 123 -13.29 -13.01 23.13
C ARG A 123 -13.22 -14.41 23.69
N VAL A 124 -12.03 -15.01 23.64
CA VAL A 124 -11.76 -16.34 24.24
C VAL A 124 -11.66 -16.24 25.76
N SER A 125 -11.15 -15.11 26.26
CA SER A 125 -11.08 -14.80 27.69
C SER A 125 -11.14 -13.29 27.94
N PRO A 126 -11.30 -12.81 29.18
CA PRO A 126 -11.30 -11.39 29.48
C PRO A 126 -10.06 -10.63 29.01
N LYS A 127 -8.93 -11.32 28.80
CA LYS A 127 -7.65 -10.74 28.40
C LYS A 127 -7.25 -11.07 26.97
N PHE A 128 -7.95 -12.02 26.32
CA PHE A 128 -7.56 -12.54 25.02
C PHE A 128 -8.73 -12.51 24.03
N LYS A 129 -8.53 -11.82 22.91
CA LYS A 129 -9.47 -11.70 21.77
C LYS A 129 -8.77 -12.16 20.49
N VAL A 130 -9.42 -12.95 19.70
CA VAL A 130 -9.06 -13.24 18.30
C VAL A 130 -9.96 -12.40 17.42
N PHE A 131 -9.45 -11.84 16.35
CA PHE A 131 -10.22 -11.02 15.44
C PHE A 131 -9.84 -11.28 13.98
N GLY A 132 -10.77 -11.03 13.10
CA GLY A 132 -10.56 -11.09 11.67
C GLY A 132 -11.59 -10.25 10.94
N GLY A 133 -11.29 -9.85 9.72
CA GLY A 133 -12.21 -9.06 8.93
C GLY A 133 -11.65 -8.55 7.62
N LEU A 134 -12.42 -7.66 7.05
CA LEU A 134 -12.19 -7.07 5.73
C LEU A 134 -12.15 -5.56 5.86
N GLY A 135 -11.41 -4.91 4.96
CA GLY A 135 -11.37 -3.46 4.90
C GLY A 135 -11.14 -2.92 3.51
N ALA A 136 -11.18 -1.62 3.44
CA ALA A 136 -10.81 -0.86 2.27
C ALA A 136 -9.80 0.22 2.68
N TYR A 137 -8.96 0.62 1.76
CA TYR A 137 -8.04 1.72 2.00
C TYR A 137 -8.01 2.67 0.81
N ILE A 138 -7.73 3.92 1.13
CA ILE A 138 -7.28 4.92 0.17
C ILE A 138 -5.90 5.41 0.61
N SER A 139 -5.01 5.64 -0.33
CA SER A 139 -3.65 6.05 -0.07
C SER A 139 -3.23 7.17 -1.02
N LYS A 140 -2.51 8.15 -0.50
CA LYS A 140 -1.92 9.23 -1.29
C LYS A 140 -0.40 9.10 -1.28
N SER A 141 0.18 8.99 -2.46
CA SER A 141 1.63 9.01 -2.64
C SER A 141 2.18 10.40 -2.36
N LEU A 142 3.18 10.51 -1.51
CA LEU A 142 3.80 11.76 -1.07
C LEU A 142 5.10 12.02 -1.83
N SER A 143 5.92 10.98 -1.95
CA SER A 143 7.20 11.03 -2.65
C SER A 143 7.60 9.62 -3.07
N GLY A 144 8.58 9.52 -3.94
CA GLY A 144 9.13 8.22 -4.32
C GLY A 144 10.48 8.37 -4.98
N THR A 145 11.20 7.27 -5.03
CA THR A 145 12.51 7.17 -5.68
C THR A 145 12.56 5.91 -6.53
N GLU A 146 13.16 6.04 -7.68
CA GLU A 146 13.49 4.94 -8.56
C GLU A 146 15.01 4.88 -8.72
N LYS A 147 15.59 3.71 -8.55
CA LYS A 147 17.01 3.46 -8.72
C LYS A 147 17.20 2.12 -9.42
N GLY A 148 18.06 2.07 -10.41
CA GLY A 148 18.36 0.82 -11.11
C GLY A 148 19.55 0.94 -12.01
N ASN A 149 19.86 -0.15 -12.68
CA ASN A 149 20.88 -0.24 -13.71
C ASN A 149 20.18 -0.65 -14.99
N TYR A 150 20.65 -0.14 -16.11
CA TYR A 150 20.26 -0.68 -17.40
C TYR A 150 21.50 -0.97 -18.26
N THR A 151 21.43 -2.00 -19.04
CA THR A 151 22.39 -2.35 -20.08
C THR A 151 21.73 -2.24 -21.43
N VAL A 152 22.45 -1.72 -22.38
CA VAL A 152 22.06 -1.72 -23.78
C VAL A 152 22.92 -2.75 -24.48
N ASP A 153 22.30 -3.79 -25.00
CA ASP A 153 22.99 -4.80 -25.81
C ASP A 153 22.61 -4.59 -27.29
N SER A 154 23.64 -4.56 -28.12
CA SER A 154 23.46 -4.59 -29.55
C SER A 154 24.25 -5.78 -30.09
N ASN A 155 23.70 -6.49 -31.08
CA ASN A 155 24.37 -7.66 -31.71
C ASN A 155 25.75 -7.34 -32.30
N ASN A 156 26.21 -6.10 -32.22
CA ASN A 156 27.57 -5.68 -32.60
C ASN A 156 28.55 -5.70 -31.42
N ASN A 157 28.29 -6.42 -30.34
CA ASN A 157 29.14 -6.58 -29.15
C ASN A 157 29.44 -5.28 -28.36
N LEU A 158 28.64 -4.25 -28.51
CA LEU A 158 28.76 -3.05 -27.70
C LEU A 158 27.80 -3.14 -26.53
N GLN A 159 28.30 -3.61 -25.38
CA GLN A 159 27.58 -3.52 -24.10
C GLN A 159 27.85 -2.18 -23.45
N TYR A 160 26.84 -1.35 -23.34
CA TYR A 160 26.92 -0.12 -22.55
C TYR A 160 26.16 -0.33 -21.24
N GLY A 161 26.88 -0.38 -20.14
CA GLY A 161 26.32 -0.38 -18.81
C GLY A 161 26.17 1.04 -18.29
N TYR A 162 24.97 1.48 -17.95
CA TYR A 162 24.74 2.78 -17.31
C TYR A 162 24.08 2.57 -15.96
N THR A 163 24.67 3.14 -14.92
CA THR A 163 24.04 3.24 -13.61
C THR A 163 23.32 4.57 -13.53
N PHE A 164 21.99 4.55 -13.51
CA PHE A 164 21.25 5.77 -13.25
C PHE A 164 20.89 5.85 -11.77
N ARG A 165 21.31 6.94 -11.16
CA ARG A 165 20.94 7.32 -9.81
C ARG A 165 19.99 8.49 -9.92
N LYS A 166 18.72 8.22 -10.31
CA LYS A 166 17.75 9.26 -10.42
C LYS A 166 16.94 9.32 -9.13
N THR A 167 17.32 10.25 -8.24
CA THR A 167 16.42 10.75 -7.22
C THR A 167 15.43 11.67 -7.93
N ASN A 168 14.58 11.13 -8.77
CA ASN A 168 13.51 11.90 -9.34
C ASN A 168 12.33 11.79 -8.40
N THR A 169 11.82 12.94 -8.01
CA THR A 169 10.43 13.11 -7.66
C THR A 169 9.64 12.43 -8.76
N LEU A 170 9.03 11.29 -8.46
CA LEU A 170 8.18 10.59 -9.40
C LEU A 170 7.16 11.60 -9.91
N LYS A 171 7.18 11.92 -11.19
CA LYS A 171 6.20 12.86 -11.76
C LYS A 171 4.87 12.14 -11.79
N TYR A 172 3.94 12.61 -10.99
CA TYR A 172 2.57 12.16 -10.96
C TYR A 172 1.85 12.71 -12.17
N ASN A 173 1.68 11.91 -13.21
CA ASN A 173 0.91 12.29 -14.39
C ASN A 173 0.08 11.10 -14.86
N ASN A 174 -1.24 11.29 -14.88
CA ASN A 174 -2.19 10.28 -15.35
C ASN A 174 -2.22 10.15 -16.88
N ASN A 175 -1.51 10.99 -17.61
CA ASN A 175 -1.46 11.00 -19.06
C ASN A 175 -0.01 11.07 -19.52
N SER A 176 0.58 9.95 -19.92
CA SER A 176 1.84 10.07 -20.62
C SER A 176 2.19 8.91 -21.51
N SER A 177 2.34 9.29 -22.72
CA SER A 177 3.13 8.66 -23.76
C SER A 177 4.56 9.23 -23.71
N ALA A 178 5.31 8.97 -22.68
CA ALA A 178 6.67 9.47 -22.61
C ALA A 178 7.67 8.32 -22.47
N TYR A 179 8.19 7.89 -23.59
CA TYR A 179 9.39 7.09 -23.68
C TYR A 179 10.61 7.93 -23.32
N VAL A 180 10.84 8.15 -22.05
CA VAL A 180 12.14 8.63 -21.60
C VAL A 180 12.63 7.64 -20.57
N LEU A 181 13.73 6.97 -20.88
CA LEU A 181 14.49 6.12 -19.98
C LEU A 181 14.61 6.78 -18.59
N GLY A 182 14.09 6.11 -17.57
CA GLY A 182 14.13 6.60 -16.19
C GLY A 182 13.07 7.66 -15.86
N GLN A 183 11.94 7.74 -16.56
CA GLN A 183 10.76 8.49 -16.14
C GLN A 183 9.58 7.52 -16.02
N SER A 184 9.31 7.10 -14.81
CA SER A 184 8.15 6.28 -14.51
C SER A 184 7.02 7.16 -14.01
N ASN A 185 5.83 6.90 -14.53
CA ASN A 185 4.63 7.57 -14.05
C ASN A 185 4.01 6.75 -12.94
N VAL A 186 3.81 7.39 -11.82
CA VAL A 186 3.18 6.78 -10.65
C VAL A 186 1.88 7.52 -10.35
N SER A 187 0.82 6.76 -10.08
CA SER A 187 -0.44 7.34 -9.65
C SER A 187 -0.29 8.03 -8.29
N THR A 188 -0.92 9.19 -8.16
CA THR A 188 -0.93 9.94 -6.90
C THR A 188 -1.78 9.27 -5.84
N ILE A 189 -2.82 8.55 -6.26
CA ILE A 189 -3.81 7.92 -5.38
C ILE A 189 -3.82 6.43 -5.67
N ASP A 190 -3.84 5.65 -4.61
CA ASP A 190 -4.09 4.21 -4.62
C ASP A 190 -5.31 3.92 -3.75
N ALA A 191 -6.08 2.92 -4.14
CA ALA A 191 -7.20 2.41 -3.38
C ALA A 191 -7.28 0.90 -3.56
N GLY A 192 -7.72 0.21 -2.53
CA GLY A 192 -7.78 -1.24 -2.54
C GLY A 192 -8.55 -1.80 -1.37
N PHE A 193 -8.44 -3.11 -1.22
CA PHE A 193 -8.99 -3.82 -0.07
C PHE A 193 -7.88 -4.42 0.78
N ASP A 194 -8.22 -4.75 2.01
CA ASP A 194 -7.40 -5.58 2.88
C ASP A 194 -8.23 -6.67 3.56
N ILE A 195 -7.54 -7.77 3.88
CA ILE A 195 -8.05 -8.88 4.69
C ILE A 195 -7.12 -9.00 5.87
N MET A 196 -7.67 -9.03 7.08
CA MET A 196 -6.89 -9.03 8.31
C MET A 196 -7.30 -10.17 9.22
N LEU A 197 -6.31 -10.77 9.87
CA LEU A 197 -6.48 -11.75 10.94
C LEU A 197 -5.47 -11.45 12.05
N GLY A 198 -5.90 -11.58 13.31
CA GLY A 198 -5.01 -11.32 14.42
C GLY A 198 -5.56 -11.71 15.78
N PHE A 199 -4.80 -11.39 16.79
CA PHE A 199 -5.22 -11.55 18.17
C PHE A 199 -4.77 -10.35 19.01
N GLN A 200 -5.48 -10.15 20.10
CA GLN A 200 -5.18 -9.11 21.09
C GLN A 200 -5.05 -9.77 22.46
N TYR A 201 -3.95 -9.48 23.14
CA TYR A 201 -3.75 -9.81 24.54
C TYR A 201 -3.66 -8.55 25.36
N LYS A 202 -4.66 -8.29 26.20
CA LYS A 202 -4.82 -7.00 26.89
C LYS A 202 -4.80 -5.82 25.89
N LYS A 203 -3.75 -5.00 25.95
CA LYS A 203 -3.55 -3.83 25.09
C LYS A 203 -2.68 -4.10 23.86
N LEU A 204 -2.00 -5.24 23.83
CA LEU A 204 -1.12 -5.62 22.72
C LEU A 204 -1.92 -6.35 21.65
N GLN A 205 -1.76 -5.93 20.40
CA GLN A 205 -2.36 -6.57 19.22
C GLN A 205 -1.26 -7.08 18.31
N ILE A 206 -1.46 -8.26 17.75
CA ILE A 206 -0.61 -8.83 16.72
C ILE A 206 -1.53 -9.30 15.61
N SER A 207 -1.23 -8.90 14.38
CA SER A 207 -2.04 -9.25 13.22
C SER A 207 -1.21 -9.42 11.97
N THR A 208 -1.77 -10.16 11.03
CA THR A 208 -1.32 -10.20 9.64
C THR A 208 -2.42 -9.71 8.73
N SER A 209 -2.06 -9.03 7.67
CA SER A 209 -3.02 -8.61 6.65
C SER A 209 -2.45 -8.73 5.25
N TYR A 210 -3.34 -9.02 4.31
CA TYR A 210 -3.08 -8.99 2.89
C TYR A 210 -3.81 -7.79 2.27
N ASN A 211 -3.08 -6.97 1.53
CA ASN A 211 -3.61 -5.79 0.87
C ASN A 211 -3.42 -5.91 -0.65
N ARG A 212 -4.44 -5.52 -1.40
CA ARG A 212 -4.36 -5.46 -2.86
C ARG A 212 -5.02 -4.19 -3.38
N GLY A 213 -4.23 -3.39 -4.10
CA GLY A 213 -4.70 -2.18 -4.78
C GLY A 213 -5.46 -2.52 -6.06
N PHE A 214 -6.46 -1.70 -6.37
CA PHE A 214 -7.20 -1.73 -7.63
C PHE A 214 -6.66 -0.74 -8.64
N VAL A 215 -5.93 0.26 -8.15
CA VAL A 215 -5.39 1.33 -8.97
C VAL A 215 -4.07 0.87 -9.58
N LYS A 216 -3.91 1.15 -10.86
CA LYS A 216 -2.66 0.98 -11.55
C LYS A 216 -1.69 2.05 -11.05
N MET A 217 -0.82 1.67 -10.11
CA MET A 217 0.08 2.60 -9.44
C MET A 217 1.28 2.99 -10.28
N TYR A 218 1.80 2.04 -11.03
CA TYR A 218 2.96 2.20 -11.88
C TYR A 218 2.56 1.94 -13.32
N HIS A 219 2.79 2.92 -14.18
CA HIS A 219 2.44 2.84 -15.59
C HIS A 219 3.71 2.86 -16.43
N THR A 220 3.90 1.80 -17.17
CA THR A 220 4.76 1.79 -18.35
C THR A 220 3.86 1.72 -19.60
N ASN A 221 4.41 1.97 -20.77
CA ASN A 221 3.63 1.85 -22.00
C ASN A 221 3.17 0.40 -22.29
N TYR A 222 3.73 -0.58 -21.58
CA TYR A 222 3.52 -1.99 -21.85
C TYR A 222 2.83 -2.74 -20.74
N VAL A 223 3.02 -2.31 -19.49
CA VAL A 223 2.54 -3.03 -18.33
C VAL A 223 1.95 -2.08 -17.31
N ASN A 224 0.84 -2.50 -16.76
CA ASN A 224 0.19 -1.83 -15.64
C ASN A 224 0.41 -2.64 -14.36
N MET A 225 0.90 -1.99 -13.32
CA MET A 225 1.20 -2.62 -12.05
C MET A 225 0.46 -1.94 -10.92
N GLY A 226 -0.12 -2.72 -10.03
CA GLY A 226 -0.76 -2.23 -8.81
C GLY A 226 -0.08 -2.78 -7.56
N ASN A 227 -0.31 -2.13 -6.43
CA ASN A 227 0.26 -2.54 -5.15
C ASN A 227 -0.33 -3.87 -4.67
N GLN A 228 0.53 -4.71 -4.13
CA GLN A 228 0.17 -5.93 -3.43
C GLN A 228 1.16 -6.14 -2.29
N PHE A 229 0.67 -6.37 -1.08
CA PHE A 229 1.58 -6.54 0.05
C PHE A 229 0.97 -7.34 1.20
N TRP A 230 1.85 -8.05 1.89
CA TRP A 230 1.58 -8.69 3.16
C TRP A 230 2.16 -7.86 4.29
N ASN A 231 1.43 -7.72 5.39
CA ASN A 231 1.89 -7.04 6.58
C ASN A 231 1.89 -7.98 7.78
N PHE A 232 2.90 -7.83 8.61
CA PHE A 232 2.90 -8.30 9.98
C PHE A 232 2.90 -7.07 10.89
N THR A 233 1.85 -6.93 11.68
CA THR A 233 1.54 -5.70 12.44
C THR A 233 1.57 -5.97 13.93
N VAL A 234 2.21 -5.07 14.67
CA VAL A 234 2.13 -4.98 16.12
C VAL A 234 1.46 -3.67 16.48
N GLY A 235 0.39 -3.72 17.25
CA GLY A 235 -0.37 -2.58 17.72
C GLY A 235 -0.43 -2.52 19.25
N TYR A 236 -0.58 -1.32 19.79
CA TYR A 236 -0.76 -1.11 21.22
C TYR A 236 -1.87 -0.08 21.49
N VAL A 237 -2.87 -0.48 22.24
CA VAL A 237 -3.98 0.39 22.67
C VAL A 237 -3.50 1.30 23.78
N LEU A 238 -3.43 2.61 23.51
CA LEU A 238 -2.98 3.62 24.46
C LEU A 238 -4.10 4.02 25.42
N TRP A 239 -5.28 4.28 24.85
CA TRP A 239 -6.42 4.81 25.57
C TRP A 239 -7.71 4.11 25.15
N GLY A 240 -8.66 4.01 26.09
CA GLY A 240 -9.99 3.44 25.90
C GLY A 240 -10.33 2.42 26.97
N HIS A 241 -11.61 2.16 27.14
CA HIS A 241 -12.12 1.21 28.12
C HIS A 241 -12.54 -0.09 27.42
N ASP A 242 -12.13 -1.19 27.99
CA ASP A 242 -12.64 -2.49 27.56
C ASP A 242 -14.09 -2.66 28.04
N ARG A 243 -14.96 -3.06 27.15
CA ARG A 243 -16.31 -3.47 27.54
C ARG A 243 -16.22 -4.63 28.53
N LYS A 244 -16.86 -4.48 29.69
CA LYS A 244 -17.08 -5.65 30.56
C LYS A 244 -17.91 -6.65 29.78
N PRO A 245 -17.52 -7.94 29.74
CA PRO A 245 -18.33 -8.96 29.10
C PRO A 245 -19.74 -8.89 29.73
N LYS A 246 -20.76 -8.80 28.90
CA LYS A 246 -22.12 -9.08 29.35
C LYS A 246 -22.13 -10.59 29.65
N LEU A 247 -22.20 -10.95 30.90
CA LEU A 247 -22.49 -12.32 31.38
C LEU A 247 -23.87 -12.71 30.92
#